data_8ea11a255161be80840df348a6a5afc3
#
_entry.id   8ea11a255161be80840df348a6a5afc3
#
_cell.length_a   1.000
_cell.length_b   1.000
_cell.length_c   1.000
_cell.angle_alpha   90.00
_cell.angle_beta   90.00
_cell.angle_gamma   90.00
#
_symmetry.space_group_name_H-M   'P 1'
#
loop_
_entity.id
_entity.type
_entity.pdbx_description
1 polymer ?
#
loop_
_entity_poly.entity_id
_entity_poly.type
_entity_poly.pdbx_seq_one_letter_code
_entity_poly.pdbx_strand_id
1 'polypeptide(L)'
;MIIRRYTENDLPEIIRIWNEVVEEGIAFPQEELLNSKSGAEFFAAQSYTAVAEEDGKIYGLYILHPNNVGRCGHICNASYAVSSDARGRHIGEQLVLDCLKKGKELGFRVLQFNAVVESNTHARHLYERLGFTQLGTIPVGFRMKDGHYENICPYYHEL
;
A
#
# COMPACT_ATOMS: atom_id res chain seq x y z
N MET A 1 11.32 -7.36 -14.10
CA MET A 1 10.19 -6.78 -13.30
C MET A 1 9.94 -5.36 -13.79
N ILE A 2 8.75 -5.07 -14.23
CA ILE A 2 8.30 -3.75 -14.69
C ILE A 2 7.21 -3.27 -13.74
N ILE A 3 7.29 -2.00 -13.30
CA ILE A 3 6.22 -1.36 -12.56
C ILE A 3 5.56 -0.36 -13.49
N ARG A 4 4.27 -0.53 -13.73
CA ARG A 4 3.49 0.26 -14.68
C ARG A 4 2.10 0.56 -14.14
N ARG A 5 1.42 1.51 -14.75
CA ARG A 5 0.01 1.76 -14.45
C ARG A 5 -0.82 0.51 -14.78
N TYR A 6 -1.81 0.21 -13.93
CA TYR A 6 -2.74 -0.89 -14.20
C TYR A 6 -3.62 -0.58 -15.42
N THR A 7 -4.14 -1.63 -16.02
CA THR A 7 -5.19 -1.56 -17.04
C THR A 7 -6.38 -2.41 -16.58
N GLU A 8 -7.52 -2.27 -17.25
CA GLU A 8 -8.71 -3.08 -16.91
C GLU A 8 -8.46 -4.57 -16.97
N ASN A 9 -7.56 -5.01 -17.85
CA ASN A 9 -7.20 -6.43 -17.97
C ASN A 9 -6.50 -6.95 -16.70
N ASP A 10 -5.90 -6.10 -15.91
CA ASP A 10 -5.22 -6.49 -14.67
C ASP A 10 -6.18 -6.68 -13.50
N LEU A 11 -7.42 -6.18 -13.60
CA LEU A 11 -8.37 -6.16 -12.47
C LEU A 11 -8.57 -7.51 -11.78
N PRO A 12 -8.78 -8.64 -12.48
CA PRO A 12 -8.94 -9.91 -11.78
C PRO A 12 -7.77 -10.24 -10.86
N GLU A 13 -6.53 -10.04 -11.33
CA GLU A 13 -5.34 -10.35 -10.55
C GLU A 13 -5.09 -9.36 -9.40
N ILE A 14 -5.26 -8.06 -9.62
CA ILE A 14 -5.04 -7.08 -8.55
C ILE A 14 -6.11 -7.17 -7.48
N ILE A 15 -7.36 -7.51 -7.83
CA ILE A 15 -8.42 -7.79 -6.86
C ILE A 15 -8.05 -9.02 -6.02
N ARG A 16 -7.58 -10.08 -6.66
CA ARG A 16 -7.15 -11.30 -5.97
C ARG A 16 -6.02 -11.00 -4.97
N ILE A 17 -4.99 -10.29 -5.40
CA ILE A 17 -3.83 -9.98 -4.54
C ILE A 17 -4.24 -9.06 -3.39
N TRP A 18 -5.04 -8.04 -3.67
CA TRP A 18 -5.57 -7.13 -2.65
C TRP A 18 -6.34 -7.90 -1.58
N ASN A 19 -7.24 -8.78 -2.02
CA ASN A 19 -8.08 -9.57 -1.12
C ASN A 19 -7.29 -10.56 -0.27
N GLU A 20 -6.18 -11.11 -0.78
CA GLU A 20 -5.28 -11.93 0.03
C GLU A 20 -4.81 -11.15 1.28
N VAL A 21 -4.39 -9.90 1.10
CA VAL A 21 -3.90 -9.07 2.20
C VAL A 21 -5.03 -8.69 3.16
N VAL A 22 -6.21 -8.39 2.64
CA VAL A 22 -7.39 -8.10 3.47
C VAL A 22 -7.75 -9.31 4.33
N GLU A 23 -7.75 -10.51 3.75
CA GLU A 23 -8.08 -11.75 4.46
C GLU A 23 -7.05 -12.12 5.53
N GLU A 24 -5.77 -11.80 5.32
CA GLU A 24 -4.74 -12.00 6.35
C GLU A 24 -5.05 -11.20 7.62
N GLY A 25 -5.64 -10.01 7.48
CA GLY A 25 -6.12 -9.20 8.59
C GLY A 25 -5.04 -8.71 9.56
N ILE A 26 -3.82 -8.49 9.06
CA ILE A 26 -2.66 -8.08 9.87
C ILE A 26 -1.95 -6.82 9.34
N ALA A 27 -2.35 -6.30 8.18
CA ALA A 27 -1.68 -5.16 7.55
C ALA A 27 -2.63 -4.07 7.06
N PHE A 28 -3.71 -4.45 6.36
CA PHE A 28 -4.69 -3.48 5.86
C PHE A 28 -5.81 -3.25 6.86
N PRO A 29 -6.26 -1.99 7.03
CA PRO A 29 -7.41 -1.70 7.89
C PRO A 29 -8.74 -2.17 7.31
N GLN A 30 -8.84 -2.39 5.99
CA GLN A 30 -10.06 -2.84 5.34
C GLN A 30 -10.41 -4.26 5.77
N GLU A 31 -11.70 -4.50 5.98
CA GLU A 31 -12.25 -5.81 6.33
C GLU A 31 -13.06 -6.43 5.20
N GLU A 32 -13.60 -5.60 4.29
CA GLU A 32 -14.42 -6.06 3.17
C GLU A 32 -13.56 -6.43 1.96
N LEU A 33 -13.91 -7.56 1.33
CA LEU A 33 -13.28 -7.99 0.08
C LEU A 33 -13.84 -7.20 -1.10
N LEU A 34 -13.01 -6.97 -2.09
CA LEU A 34 -13.43 -6.36 -3.35
C LEU A 34 -14.01 -7.45 -4.28
N ASN A 35 -15.10 -7.10 -4.97
CA ASN A 35 -15.61 -7.89 -6.09
C ASN A 35 -15.27 -7.19 -7.41
N SER A 36 -15.71 -7.75 -8.54
CA SER A 36 -15.42 -7.20 -9.87
C SER A 36 -15.87 -5.75 -10.02
N LYS A 37 -17.05 -5.41 -9.49
CA LYS A 37 -17.61 -4.05 -9.58
C LYS A 37 -16.93 -3.10 -8.60
N SER A 38 -16.90 -3.45 -7.32
CA SER A 38 -16.31 -2.60 -6.29
C SER A 38 -14.79 -2.45 -6.49
N GLY A 39 -14.12 -3.48 -6.98
CA GLY A 39 -12.70 -3.44 -7.31
C GLY A 39 -12.40 -2.49 -8.47
N ALA A 40 -13.19 -2.56 -9.54
CA ALA A 40 -13.04 -1.65 -10.67
C ALA A 40 -13.20 -0.18 -10.24
N GLU A 41 -14.21 0.11 -9.44
CA GLU A 41 -14.47 1.45 -8.90
C GLU A 41 -13.34 1.90 -7.96
N PHE A 42 -12.90 1.03 -7.07
CA PHE A 42 -11.86 1.33 -6.08
C PHE A 42 -10.54 1.71 -6.73
N PHE A 43 -10.07 0.90 -7.68
CA PHE A 43 -8.77 1.16 -8.33
C PHE A 43 -8.83 2.35 -9.29
N ALA A 44 -9.98 2.58 -9.94
CA ALA A 44 -10.15 3.74 -10.82
C ALA A 44 -10.22 5.06 -10.05
N ALA A 45 -10.68 5.06 -8.81
CA ALA A 45 -10.80 6.26 -7.98
C ALA A 45 -9.47 6.73 -7.40
N GLN A 46 -8.41 5.92 -7.44
CA GLN A 46 -7.09 6.30 -6.94
C GLN A 46 -6.45 7.37 -7.83
N SER A 47 -5.56 8.18 -7.25
CA SER A 47 -4.71 9.08 -8.04
C SER A 47 -3.80 8.29 -8.97
N TYR A 48 -3.32 7.14 -8.50
CA TYR A 48 -2.53 6.21 -9.29
C TYR A 48 -2.66 4.79 -8.72
N THR A 49 -2.81 3.82 -9.62
CA THR A 49 -2.75 2.41 -9.29
C THR A 49 -1.69 1.77 -10.17
N ALA A 50 -0.69 1.16 -9.56
CA ALA A 50 0.42 0.52 -10.27
C ALA A 50 0.43 -0.99 -10.03
N VAL A 51 0.97 -1.72 -10.99
CA VAL A 51 1.21 -3.16 -10.91
C VAL A 51 2.67 -3.48 -11.15
N ALA A 52 3.16 -4.52 -10.48
CA ALA A 52 4.46 -5.11 -10.74
C ALA A 52 4.26 -6.34 -11.59
N GLU A 53 4.81 -6.31 -12.80
CA GLU A 53 4.64 -7.36 -13.82
C GLU A 53 5.98 -7.94 -14.24
N GLU A 54 6.01 -9.25 -14.43
CA GLU A 54 7.12 -9.95 -15.04
C GLU A 54 6.59 -11.11 -15.86
N ASP A 55 7.03 -11.19 -17.12
CA ASP A 55 6.61 -12.25 -18.06
C ASP A 55 5.08 -12.40 -18.17
N GLY A 56 4.36 -11.28 -18.20
CA GLY A 56 2.91 -11.24 -18.34
C GLY A 56 2.13 -11.58 -17.07
N LYS A 57 2.80 -11.81 -15.95
CA LYS A 57 2.16 -12.12 -14.65
C LYS A 57 2.30 -10.96 -13.68
N ILE A 58 1.23 -10.66 -12.95
CA ILE A 58 1.20 -9.63 -11.92
C ILE A 58 1.59 -10.26 -10.58
N TYR A 59 2.55 -9.66 -9.89
CA TYR A 59 3.06 -10.13 -8.60
C TYR A 59 2.76 -9.20 -7.43
N GLY A 60 2.34 -7.98 -7.73
CA GLY A 60 2.01 -7.01 -6.69
C GLY A 60 1.41 -5.75 -7.27
N LEU A 61 0.98 -4.87 -6.38
CA LEU A 61 0.38 -3.59 -6.76
C LEU A 61 0.56 -2.56 -5.65
N TYR A 62 0.38 -1.29 -5.98
CA TYR A 62 0.12 -0.27 -4.99
C TYR A 62 -0.96 0.70 -5.46
N ILE A 63 -1.61 1.33 -4.50
CA ILE A 63 -2.51 2.46 -4.72
C ILE A 63 -1.91 3.71 -4.09
N LEU A 64 -2.20 4.85 -4.68
CA LEU A 64 -1.74 6.15 -4.22
C LEU A 64 -2.90 7.13 -4.29
N HIS A 65 -3.16 7.86 -3.20
CA HIS A 65 -4.26 8.80 -3.10
C HIS A 65 -3.96 9.89 -2.07
N PRO A 66 -4.65 11.04 -2.09
CA PRO A 66 -4.51 12.04 -1.04
C PRO A 66 -4.86 11.44 0.33
N ASN A 67 -4.06 11.78 1.34
CA ASN A 67 -4.32 11.38 2.73
C ASN A 67 -5.23 12.36 3.46
N ASN A 68 -5.38 13.57 2.91
CA ASN A 68 -6.13 14.64 3.53
C ASN A 68 -6.69 15.57 2.45
N VAL A 69 -7.31 16.65 2.86
CA VAL A 69 -8.03 17.57 1.97
C VAL A 69 -7.48 18.99 2.05
N GLY A 70 -7.82 19.81 1.05
CA GLY A 70 -7.55 21.24 1.04
C GLY A 70 -6.07 21.54 1.24
N ARG A 71 -5.76 22.31 2.27
CA ARG A 71 -4.39 22.76 2.58
C ARG A 71 -3.44 21.65 2.95
N CYS A 72 -3.94 20.45 3.24
CA CYS A 72 -3.17 19.23 3.52
C CYS A 72 -3.29 18.21 2.38
N GLY A 73 -3.88 18.57 1.25
CA GLY A 73 -4.10 17.67 0.12
C GLY A 73 -2.84 17.28 -0.65
N HIS A 74 -1.70 17.90 -0.35
CA HIS A 74 -0.39 17.53 -0.87
C HIS A 74 0.28 16.38 -0.10
N ILE A 75 -0.35 15.89 0.95
CA ILE A 75 0.07 14.68 1.66
C ILE A 75 -0.69 13.51 1.05
N CYS A 76 0.02 12.53 0.54
CA CYS A 76 -0.58 11.32 0.00
C CYS A 76 -0.40 10.13 0.94
N ASN A 77 -1.18 9.08 0.69
CA ASN A 77 -1.09 7.80 1.36
C ASN A 77 -1.03 6.70 0.30
N ALA A 78 -0.42 5.59 0.62
CA ALA A 78 -0.31 4.45 -0.27
C ALA A 78 -0.52 3.15 0.50
N SER A 79 -0.95 2.12 -0.23
CA SER A 79 -1.01 0.74 0.27
C SER A 79 -0.37 -0.17 -0.76
N TYR A 80 0.41 -1.12 -0.29
CA TYR A 80 1.14 -2.07 -1.14
C TYR A 80 0.66 -3.48 -0.85
N ALA A 81 0.45 -4.26 -1.90
CA ALA A 81 0.09 -5.67 -1.77
C ALA A 81 0.99 -6.50 -2.67
N VAL A 82 1.55 -7.56 -2.13
CA VAL A 82 2.40 -8.51 -2.86
C VAL A 82 1.74 -9.88 -2.79
N SER A 83 1.67 -10.56 -3.94
CA SER A 83 1.10 -11.91 -4.01
C SER A 83 1.85 -12.85 -3.07
N SER A 84 1.10 -13.73 -2.39
CA SER A 84 1.67 -14.66 -1.41
C SER A 84 2.72 -15.60 -2.01
N ASP A 85 2.62 -15.92 -3.29
CA ASP A 85 3.58 -16.79 -4.00
C ASP A 85 4.84 -16.05 -4.47
N ALA A 86 4.92 -14.74 -4.26
CA ALA A 86 6.03 -13.90 -4.73
C ALA A 86 6.78 -13.20 -3.60
N ARG A 87 6.51 -13.52 -2.36
CA ARG A 87 7.20 -12.94 -1.20
C ARG A 87 8.67 -13.33 -1.20
N GLY A 88 9.53 -12.45 -0.67
CA GLY A 88 10.98 -12.66 -0.62
C GLY A 88 11.73 -12.27 -1.91
N ARG A 89 11.04 -11.72 -2.91
CA ARG A 89 11.63 -11.29 -4.19
C ARG A 89 11.88 -9.77 -4.26
N HIS A 90 11.81 -9.07 -3.15
CA HIS A 90 11.98 -7.61 -3.05
C HIS A 90 10.97 -6.79 -3.89
N ILE A 91 9.81 -7.36 -4.17
CA ILE A 91 8.76 -6.68 -4.96
C ILE A 91 8.19 -5.50 -4.18
N GLY A 92 7.97 -5.66 -2.88
CA GLY A 92 7.49 -4.58 -2.01
C GLY A 92 8.42 -3.36 -2.04
N GLU A 93 9.72 -3.59 -1.96
CA GLU A 93 10.70 -2.50 -2.05
C GLU A 93 10.61 -1.76 -3.39
N GLN A 94 10.52 -2.49 -4.49
CA GLN A 94 10.40 -1.88 -5.82
C GLN A 94 9.11 -1.07 -5.95
N LEU A 95 8.02 -1.57 -5.39
CA LEU A 95 6.73 -0.84 -5.37
C LEU A 95 6.84 0.46 -4.57
N VAL A 96 7.48 0.43 -3.41
CA VAL A 96 7.66 1.64 -2.58
C VAL A 96 8.53 2.66 -3.31
N LEU A 97 9.64 2.24 -3.91
CA LEU A 97 10.53 3.14 -4.66
C LEU A 97 9.81 3.79 -5.85
N ASP A 98 9.04 3.02 -6.61
CA ASP A 98 8.24 3.56 -7.70
C ASP A 98 7.16 4.53 -7.18
N CYS A 99 6.52 4.20 -6.08
CA CYS A 99 5.52 5.06 -5.44
C CYS A 99 6.10 6.41 -5.00
N LEU A 100 7.29 6.43 -4.41
CA LEU A 100 7.97 7.68 -4.04
C LEU A 100 8.19 8.58 -5.26
N LYS A 101 8.66 7.98 -6.35
CA LYS A 101 8.88 8.70 -7.61
C LYS A 101 7.56 9.21 -8.19
N LYS A 102 6.56 8.33 -8.26
CA LYS A 102 5.26 8.67 -8.84
C LYS A 102 4.54 9.74 -8.02
N GLY A 103 4.58 9.65 -6.71
CA GLY A 103 3.98 10.66 -5.83
C GLY A 103 4.55 12.05 -6.08
N LYS A 104 5.86 12.14 -6.25
CA LYS A 104 6.54 13.39 -6.60
C LYS A 104 6.11 13.89 -7.98
N GLU A 105 6.06 13.02 -8.98
CA GLU A 105 5.62 13.36 -10.34
C GLU A 105 4.19 13.90 -10.36
N LEU A 106 3.31 13.38 -9.52
CA LEU A 106 1.91 13.81 -9.41
C LEU A 106 1.74 15.10 -8.60
N GLY A 107 2.82 15.66 -8.05
CA GLY A 107 2.79 16.91 -7.32
C GLY A 107 2.57 16.79 -5.82
N PHE A 108 2.52 15.58 -5.28
CA PHE A 108 2.53 15.39 -3.82
C PHE A 108 3.88 15.77 -3.22
N ARG A 109 3.87 16.22 -1.98
CA ARG A 109 5.06 16.69 -1.28
C ARG A 109 5.46 15.82 -0.11
N VAL A 110 4.55 14.98 0.37
CA VAL A 110 4.75 14.08 1.50
C VAL A 110 3.99 12.81 1.24
N LEU A 111 4.61 11.67 1.50
CA LEU A 111 3.95 10.37 1.57
C LEU A 111 3.87 9.97 3.04
N GLN A 112 2.66 9.68 3.53
CA GLN A 112 2.42 9.29 4.92
C GLN A 112 1.71 7.95 4.97
N PHE A 113 2.20 7.06 5.85
CA PHE A 113 1.49 5.83 6.22
C PHE A 113 0.82 6.04 7.58
N ASN A 114 -0.45 5.64 7.69
CA ASN A 114 -1.25 5.93 8.88
C ASN A 114 -1.26 4.81 9.90
N ALA A 115 -1.14 3.55 9.47
CA ALA A 115 -1.46 2.40 10.31
C ALA A 115 -0.52 1.21 10.07
N VAL A 116 0.78 1.46 10.13
CA VAL A 116 1.77 0.37 10.08
C VAL A 116 1.74 -0.34 11.44
N VAL A 117 1.35 -1.61 11.45
CA VAL A 117 1.27 -2.40 12.68
C VAL A 117 2.66 -2.56 13.29
N GLU A 118 2.79 -2.29 14.59
CA GLU A 118 4.09 -2.28 15.27
C GLU A 118 4.83 -3.62 15.15
N SER A 119 4.11 -4.74 15.21
CA SER A 119 4.71 -6.08 15.06
C SER A 119 5.10 -6.44 13.62
N ASN A 120 4.69 -5.64 12.64
CA ASN A 120 5.11 -5.84 11.25
C ASN A 120 6.53 -5.31 11.04
N THR A 121 7.50 -6.00 11.64
CA THR A 121 8.91 -5.59 11.66
C THR A 121 9.53 -5.58 10.25
N HIS A 122 9.08 -6.49 9.38
CA HIS A 122 9.57 -6.52 7.99
C HIS A 122 9.25 -5.21 7.26
N ALA A 123 8.00 -4.77 7.31
CA ALA A 123 7.58 -3.50 6.69
C ALA A 123 8.29 -2.30 7.33
N ARG A 124 8.37 -2.27 8.67
CA ARG A 124 9.02 -1.18 9.39
C ARG A 124 10.49 -1.04 9.02
N HIS A 125 11.24 -2.15 8.98
CA HIS A 125 12.64 -2.14 8.55
C HIS A 125 12.79 -1.66 7.11
N LEU A 126 11.89 -2.08 6.22
CA LEU A 126 11.89 -1.63 4.82
C LEU A 126 11.72 -0.11 4.75
N TYR A 127 10.70 0.43 5.42
CA TYR A 127 10.43 1.88 5.38
C TYR A 127 11.56 2.70 5.97
N GLU A 128 12.10 2.28 7.12
CA GLU A 128 13.23 2.96 7.76
C GLU A 128 14.48 2.94 6.87
N ARG A 129 14.75 1.80 6.22
CA ARG A 129 15.87 1.68 5.28
C ARG A 129 15.70 2.57 4.04
N LEU A 130 14.47 2.79 3.60
CA LEU A 130 14.17 3.66 2.46
C LEU A 130 14.02 5.14 2.84
N GLY A 131 14.30 5.50 4.08
CA GLY A 131 14.36 6.89 4.52
C GLY A 131 13.06 7.44 5.13
N PHE A 132 12.08 6.59 5.42
CA PHE A 132 10.89 7.01 6.16
C PHE A 132 11.22 7.22 7.63
N THR A 133 10.54 8.21 8.23
CA THR A 133 10.67 8.54 9.64
C THR A 133 9.38 8.18 10.38
N GLN A 134 9.50 7.47 11.50
CA GLN A 134 8.36 7.18 12.35
C GLN A 134 7.93 8.45 13.11
N LEU A 135 6.64 8.76 13.04
CA LEU A 135 6.07 9.94 13.71
C LEU A 135 5.69 9.69 15.17
N GLY A 136 5.55 8.44 15.54
CA GLY A 136 5.14 8.07 16.89
C GLY A 136 4.50 6.70 16.91
N THR A 137 3.77 6.42 18.00
CA THR A 137 3.05 5.16 18.18
C THR A 137 1.66 5.48 18.73
N ILE A 138 0.63 4.93 18.09
CA ILE A 138 -0.75 5.01 18.58
C ILE A 138 -1.06 3.66 19.24
N PRO A 139 -1.24 3.63 20.58
CA PRO A 139 -1.54 2.38 21.26
C PRO A 139 -2.93 1.87 20.88
N VAL A 140 -3.09 0.56 20.80
CA VAL A 140 -4.37 -0.12 20.55
C VAL A 140 -5.01 0.32 19.22
N GLY A 141 -4.20 0.69 18.23
CA GLY A 141 -4.67 1.33 17.00
C GLY A 141 -5.18 0.38 15.93
N PHE A 142 -4.89 -0.90 16.02
CA PHE A 142 -5.27 -1.89 15.00
C PHE A 142 -5.86 -3.14 15.65
N ARG A 143 -7.08 -3.51 15.24
CA ARG A 143 -7.69 -4.77 15.65
C ARG A 143 -7.26 -5.85 14.67
N MET A 144 -6.45 -6.79 15.14
CA MET A 144 -5.97 -7.92 14.33
C MET A 144 -7.12 -8.88 14.02
N LYS A 145 -6.90 -9.73 13.03
CA LYS A 145 -7.93 -10.69 12.58
C LYS A 145 -8.47 -11.59 13.71
N ASP A 146 -7.60 -11.99 14.64
CA ASP A 146 -7.98 -12.82 15.79
C ASP A 146 -8.71 -12.05 16.90
N GLY A 147 -8.88 -10.74 16.75
CA GLY A 147 -9.59 -9.88 17.68
C GLY A 147 -8.73 -9.18 18.72
N HIS A 148 -7.43 -9.52 18.83
CA HIS A 148 -6.55 -8.75 19.73
C HIS A 148 -6.13 -7.44 19.07
N TYR A 149 -5.75 -6.44 19.90
CA TYR A 149 -5.33 -5.13 19.43
C TYR A 149 -3.80 -5.01 19.48
N GLU A 150 -3.26 -4.29 18.51
CA GLU A 150 -1.84 -3.94 18.46
C GLU A 150 -1.67 -2.45 18.24
N ASN A 151 -0.48 -1.94 18.55
CA ASN A 151 -0.12 -0.56 18.30
C ASN A 151 0.15 -0.33 16.81
N ILE A 152 -0.06 0.90 16.36
CA ILE A 152 0.31 1.32 15.00
C ILE A 152 1.34 2.44 15.06
N CYS A 153 2.19 2.47 14.02
CA CYS A 153 3.27 3.44 13.89
C CYS A 153 3.08 4.23 12.59
N PRO A 154 2.64 5.50 12.67
CA PRO A 154 2.64 6.35 11.48
C PRO A 154 4.07 6.66 11.02
N TYR A 155 4.26 6.70 9.71
CA TYR A 155 5.53 7.05 9.06
C TYR A 155 5.31 8.13 8.02
N TYR A 156 6.35 8.90 7.71
CA TYR A 156 6.31 9.84 6.59
C TYR A 156 7.65 9.88 5.84
N HIS A 157 7.57 10.36 4.60
CA HIS A 157 8.73 10.62 3.75
C HIS A 157 8.44 11.87 2.92
N GLU A 158 9.36 12.84 2.91
CA GLU A 158 9.25 13.97 2.00
C GLU A 158 9.56 13.52 0.57
N LEU A 159 8.85 14.10 -0.39
CA LEU A 159 9.00 13.75 -1.80
C LEU A 159 9.78 14.79 -2.61
#